data_2836f10b2858c11b82410ced23b0266f
#
_entry.id   2836f10b2858c11b82410ced23b0266f
#
_cell.length_a   1.000
_cell.length_b   1.000
_cell.length_c   1.000
_cell.angle_alpha   90.00
_cell.angle_beta   90.00
_cell.angle_gamma   90.00
#
_symmetry.space_group_name_H-M   'P 1'
#
loop_
_entity.id
_entity.type
_entity.pdbx_description
1 polymer ?
#
loop_
_entity_poly.entity_id
_entity_poly.type
_entity_poly.pdbx_seq_one_letter_code
_entity_poly.pdbx_strand_id
1 'polypeptide(L)'
;MVRVALVGARLNRMSATPISAAAEASDLELFEGEARLWTRAFEPTEATQLFDELRRDVKWQQEEVLIFGQRRRVPRLVAWHGDPGASYVYSGTDHLPEAWTPALARIRDRVQVLSGARFNAVLLNLYRDGRDGMGWHADDEPELGPNPVIASVSLGATRRFCLRHRRRKDLKLDLPLPHGSLLCMSGETQHHWLHAVPKTRLPVGERVNLTFRLVTLR
;
A
#
# COMPACT_ATOMS: atom_id res chain seq x y z
N MET A 1 27.11 56.73 -22.76
CA MET A 1 27.48 55.33 -22.41
C MET A 1 26.72 55.00 -21.11
N VAL A 2 25.66 54.24 -21.24
CA VAL A 2 24.84 53.81 -20.11
C VAL A 2 25.08 52.32 -19.94
N ARG A 3 25.66 51.93 -18.78
CA ARG A 3 25.86 50.52 -18.40
C ARG A 3 24.53 49.97 -17.82
N VAL A 4 23.96 48.98 -18.48
CA VAL A 4 22.85 48.18 -17.96
C VAL A 4 23.43 47.06 -17.11
N ALA A 5 23.07 47.04 -15.83
CA ALA A 5 23.44 45.97 -14.91
C ALA A 5 22.40 44.82 -15.06
N LEU A 6 22.87 43.65 -15.43
CA LEU A 6 22.11 42.39 -15.42
C LEU A 6 22.03 41.87 -13.99
N VAL A 7 20.84 41.91 -13.41
CA VAL A 7 20.54 41.24 -12.14
C VAL A 7 20.27 39.77 -12.45
N GLY A 8 21.22 38.92 -12.08
CA GLY A 8 21.11 37.48 -12.19
C GLY A 8 20.15 36.91 -11.14
N ALA A 9 18.98 36.49 -11.54
CA ALA A 9 18.10 35.68 -10.74
C ALA A 9 18.72 34.29 -10.52
N ARG A 10 19.16 33.98 -9.31
CA ARG A 10 19.55 32.62 -8.91
C ARG A 10 18.28 31.77 -8.84
N LEU A 11 18.09 30.90 -9.83
CA LEU A 11 17.19 29.77 -9.76
C LEU A 11 17.68 28.84 -8.64
N ASN A 12 16.92 28.80 -7.54
CA ASN A 12 17.11 27.87 -6.45
C ASN A 12 16.77 26.47 -7.00
N ARG A 13 17.80 25.70 -7.41
CA ARG A 13 17.64 24.28 -7.72
C ARG A 13 17.26 23.59 -6.42
N MET A 14 15.98 23.25 -6.27
CA MET A 14 15.56 22.23 -5.30
C MET A 14 16.35 20.96 -5.66
N SER A 15 17.27 20.58 -4.79
CA SER A 15 18.05 19.36 -4.92
C SER A 15 17.08 18.18 -4.78
N ALA A 16 16.75 17.55 -5.90
CA ALA A 16 16.19 16.21 -5.85
C ALA A 16 17.24 15.33 -5.16
N THR A 17 16.95 14.84 -3.98
CA THR A 17 17.78 13.85 -3.30
C THR A 17 17.93 12.67 -4.26
N PRO A 18 19.14 12.23 -4.60
CA PRO A 18 19.31 11.08 -5.48
C PRO A 18 18.61 9.89 -4.82
N ILE A 19 17.84 9.14 -5.61
CA ILE A 19 17.26 7.85 -5.20
C ILE A 19 18.46 6.99 -4.80
N SER A 20 18.66 6.84 -3.50
CA SER A 20 19.72 6.02 -2.91
C SER A 20 19.71 4.63 -3.51
N ALA A 21 20.88 4.02 -3.67
CA ALA A 21 21.19 2.75 -4.30
C ALA A 21 19.97 1.81 -4.43
N ALA A 22 19.69 1.38 -5.67
CA ALA A 22 18.49 0.64 -6.04
C ALA A 22 18.13 -0.39 -4.97
N ALA A 23 16.96 -0.20 -4.34
CA ALA A 23 16.48 -1.15 -3.35
C ALA A 23 16.44 -2.53 -4.01
N GLU A 24 17.22 -3.48 -3.49
CA GLU A 24 17.25 -4.83 -4.05
C GLU A 24 15.88 -5.48 -3.89
N ALA A 25 15.34 -5.93 -5.02
CA ALA A 25 14.09 -6.66 -5.08
C ALA A 25 14.38 -8.15 -5.13
N SER A 26 13.54 -8.93 -4.48
CA SER A 26 13.52 -10.39 -4.59
C SER A 26 12.23 -10.79 -5.30
N ASP A 27 12.36 -11.51 -6.42
CA ASP A 27 11.21 -12.15 -7.04
C ASP A 27 10.79 -13.35 -6.20
N LEU A 28 9.49 -13.47 -5.98
CA LEU A 28 8.90 -14.58 -5.23
C LEU A 28 8.32 -15.57 -6.25
N GLU A 29 8.81 -16.79 -6.23
CA GLU A 29 8.30 -17.85 -7.09
C GLU A 29 6.90 -18.26 -6.64
N LEU A 30 5.89 -17.81 -7.38
CA LEU A 30 4.50 -18.21 -7.20
C LEU A 30 4.04 -19.02 -8.41
N PHE A 31 3.49 -20.21 -8.17
CA PHE A 31 2.80 -20.97 -9.21
C PHE A 31 1.55 -20.22 -9.65
N GLU A 32 1.37 -19.97 -10.94
CA GLU A 32 0.25 -19.17 -11.46
C GLU A 32 0.15 -17.80 -10.76
N GLY A 33 1.28 -17.09 -10.65
CA GLY A 33 1.30 -15.75 -10.05
C GLY A 33 2.68 -15.12 -10.08
N GLU A 34 2.71 -13.82 -9.84
CA GLU A 34 3.91 -13.00 -9.84
C GLU A 34 3.91 -12.10 -8.59
N ALA A 35 4.99 -12.15 -7.85
CA ALA A 35 5.17 -11.20 -6.75
C ALA A 35 6.65 -10.82 -6.60
N ARG A 36 6.87 -9.59 -6.15
CA ARG A 36 8.20 -9.01 -5.93
C ARG A 36 8.23 -8.28 -4.60
N LEU A 37 9.26 -8.56 -3.80
CA LEU A 37 9.43 -7.97 -2.48
C LEU A 37 10.70 -7.11 -2.42
N TRP A 38 10.54 -5.85 -2.03
CA TRP A 38 11.62 -4.97 -1.57
C TRP A 38 11.54 -4.89 -0.06
N THR A 39 12.50 -5.46 0.65
CA THR A 39 12.52 -5.42 2.12
C THR A 39 12.88 -4.03 2.66
N ARG A 40 13.49 -3.19 1.81
CA ARG A 40 13.88 -1.82 2.11
C ARG A 40 13.57 -0.90 0.92
N ALA A 41 12.28 -0.71 0.60
CA ALA A 41 11.82 0.25 -0.39
C ALA A 41 11.94 1.70 0.09
N PHE A 42 11.93 1.90 1.40
CA PHE A 42 12.14 3.16 2.10
C PHE A 42 13.22 2.97 3.16
N GLU A 43 14.14 3.92 3.26
CA GLU A 43 15.16 3.90 4.30
C GLU A 43 14.51 4.01 5.69
N PRO A 44 15.07 3.41 6.76
CA PRO A 44 14.43 3.33 8.06
C PRO A 44 14.00 4.68 8.64
N THR A 45 14.83 5.71 8.51
CA THR A 45 14.51 7.06 8.99
C THR A 45 13.35 7.66 8.20
N GLU A 46 13.36 7.55 6.87
CA GLU A 46 12.27 8.02 6.00
C GLU A 46 10.97 7.27 6.30
N ALA A 47 11.05 5.95 6.42
CA ALA A 47 9.91 5.10 6.74
C ALA A 47 9.26 5.46 8.08
N THR A 48 10.08 5.79 9.10
CA THR A 48 9.59 6.25 10.41
C THR A 48 8.90 7.61 10.30
N GLN A 49 9.49 8.56 9.59
CA GLN A 49 8.88 9.87 9.36
C GLN A 49 7.53 9.75 8.64
N LEU A 50 7.46 8.91 7.59
CA LEU A 50 6.22 8.65 6.87
C LEU A 50 5.17 7.95 7.74
N PHE A 51 5.58 6.99 8.57
CA PHE A 51 4.68 6.33 9.52
C PHE A 51 4.06 7.34 10.49
N ASP A 52 4.88 8.19 11.12
CA ASP A 52 4.43 9.19 12.11
C ASP A 52 3.51 10.25 11.46
N GLU A 53 3.85 10.71 10.24
CA GLU A 53 3.05 11.65 9.46
C GLU A 53 1.66 11.06 9.14
N LEU A 54 1.62 9.85 8.58
CA LEU A 54 0.36 9.18 8.25
C LEU A 54 -0.47 8.85 9.50
N ARG A 55 0.18 8.42 10.58
CA ARG A 55 -0.49 8.09 11.84
C ARG A 55 -1.20 9.31 12.45
N ARG A 56 -0.61 10.49 12.31
CA ARG A 56 -1.12 11.76 12.83
C ARG A 56 -2.17 12.42 11.92
N ASP A 57 -1.91 12.44 10.60
CA ASP A 57 -2.60 13.33 9.68
C ASP A 57 -3.74 12.65 8.90
N VAL A 58 -3.77 11.31 8.84
CA VAL A 58 -4.84 10.57 8.16
C VAL A 58 -6.09 10.50 9.06
N LYS A 59 -7.24 10.74 8.46
CA LYS A 59 -8.54 10.60 9.14
C LYS A 59 -8.97 9.12 9.20
N TRP A 60 -8.44 8.42 10.17
CA TRP A 60 -8.73 7.01 10.37
C TRP A 60 -10.17 6.75 10.76
N GLN A 61 -10.83 5.81 10.10
CA GLN A 61 -12.22 5.44 10.33
C GLN A 61 -12.33 3.98 10.78
N GLN A 62 -13.26 3.72 11.71
CA GLN A 62 -13.64 2.37 12.10
C GLN A 62 -14.83 1.92 11.24
N GLU A 63 -14.58 1.07 10.25
CA GLU A 63 -15.62 0.53 9.40
C GLU A 63 -16.35 -0.66 10.02
N GLU A 64 -17.57 -0.88 9.52
CA GLU A 64 -18.39 -2.05 9.82
C GLU A 64 -18.74 -2.79 8.53
N VAL A 65 -18.71 -4.10 8.59
CA VAL A 65 -19.11 -4.98 7.49
C VAL A 65 -20.29 -5.84 7.93
N LEU A 66 -21.17 -6.17 6.99
CA LEU A 66 -22.27 -7.07 7.24
C LEU A 66 -21.80 -8.52 7.04
N ILE A 67 -21.72 -9.30 8.12
CA ILE A 67 -21.36 -10.71 8.10
C ILE A 67 -22.53 -11.52 8.63
N PHE A 68 -23.11 -12.38 7.81
CA PHE A 68 -24.30 -13.19 8.16
C PHE A 68 -25.43 -12.36 8.78
N GLY A 69 -25.73 -11.20 8.18
CA GLY A 69 -26.79 -10.30 8.66
C GLY A 69 -26.44 -9.48 9.92
N GLN A 70 -25.26 -9.62 10.48
CA GLN A 70 -24.79 -8.87 11.65
C GLN A 70 -23.74 -7.84 11.26
N ARG A 71 -23.88 -6.59 11.72
CA ARG A 71 -22.85 -5.57 11.61
C ARG A 71 -21.68 -5.91 12.53
N ARG A 72 -20.49 -5.98 11.99
CA ARG A 72 -19.25 -6.26 12.73
C ARG A 72 -18.19 -5.24 12.36
N ARG A 73 -17.55 -4.66 13.37
CA ARG A 73 -16.42 -3.77 13.18
C ARG A 73 -15.25 -4.55 12.56
N VAL A 74 -14.68 -4.03 11.47
CA VAL A 74 -13.45 -4.59 10.91
C VAL A 74 -12.31 -4.43 11.91
N PRO A 75 -11.47 -5.46 12.12
CA PRO A 75 -10.39 -5.40 13.09
C PRO A 75 -9.19 -4.61 12.54
N ARG A 76 -9.37 -3.33 12.31
CA ARG A 76 -8.41 -2.31 11.89
C ARG A 76 -9.13 -0.98 11.69
N LEU A 77 -8.36 0.11 11.59
CA LEU A 77 -8.89 1.37 11.08
C LEU A 77 -8.50 1.51 9.61
N VAL A 78 -9.31 2.25 8.85
CA VAL A 78 -9.12 2.41 7.41
C VAL A 78 -9.19 3.88 6.98
N ALA A 79 -8.59 4.18 5.83
CA ALA A 79 -8.79 5.41 5.09
C ALA A 79 -8.62 5.15 3.60
N TRP A 80 -9.32 5.91 2.76
CA TRP A 80 -9.28 5.80 1.31
C TRP A 80 -8.87 7.14 0.70
N HIS A 81 -7.81 7.15 -0.10
CA HIS A 81 -7.32 8.33 -0.82
C HIS A 81 -7.10 8.01 -2.29
N GLY A 82 -7.23 9.02 -3.15
CA GLY A 82 -7.02 8.80 -4.58
C GLY A 82 -7.31 10.02 -5.44
N ASP A 83 -7.25 9.80 -6.75
CA ASP A 83 -7.63 10.80 -7.74
C ASP A 83 -9.16 11.00 -7.73
N PRO A 84 -9.65 12.19 -8.10
CA PRO A 84 -11.09 12.41 -8.27
C PRO A 84 -11.69 11.36 -9.21
N GLY A 85 -12.79 10.73 -8.80
CA GLY A 85 -13.46 9.67 -9.56
C GLY A 85 -12.90 8.25 -9.35
N ALA A 86 -11.81 8.06 -8.63
CA ALA A 86 -11.33 6.74 -8.20
C ALA A 86 -12.21 6.20 -7.04
N SER A 87 -13.53 6.13 -7.29
CA SER A 87 -14.47 5.53 -6.33
C SER A 87 -14.33 4.01 -6.33
N TYR A 88 -14.38 3.44 -5.15
CA TYR A 88 -14.21 2.02 -4.96
C TYR A 88 -15.30 1.47 -4.05
N VAL A 89 -15.96 0.42 -4.51
CA VAL A 89 -16.98 -0.27 -3.72
C VAL A 89 -16.32 -1.34 -2.87
N TYR A 90 -16.14 -1.05 -1.58
CA TYR A 90 -15.64 -2.04 -0.63
C TYR A 90 -16.77 -2.47 0.31
N SER A 91 -17.00 -3.77 0.42
CA SER A 91 -18.07 -4.34 1.27
C SER A 91 -19.46 -3.74 1.02
N GLY A 92 -19.78 -3.34 -0.22
CA GLY A 92 -21.07 -2.79 -0.61
C GLY A 92 -21.31 -1.32 -0.26
N THR A 93 -20.26 -0.59 0.14
CA THR A 93 -20.31 0.86 0.40
C THR A 93 -19.43 1.59 -0.60
N ASP A 94 -19.99 2.62 -1.25
CA ASP A 94 -19.22 3.54 -2.12
C ASP A 94 -18.35 4.44 -1.26
N HIS A 95 -17.04 4.35 -1.47
CA HIS A 95 -16.06 5.24 -0.84
C HIS A 95 -15.56 6.25 -1.86
N LEU A 96 -15.90 7.53 -1.64
CA LEU A 96 -15.24 8.62 -2.36
C LEU A 96 -13.85 8.83 -1.77
N PRO A 97 -12.80 8.90 -2.61
CA PRO A 97 -11.44 9.07 -2.12
C PRO A 97 -11.27 10.48 -1.52
N GLU A 98 -10.58 10.57 -0.38
CA GLU A 98 -9.99 11.84 0.04
C GLU A 98 -8.80 12.17 -0.88
N ALA A 99 -8.46 13.45 -1.00
CA ALA A 99 -7.34 13.89 -1.81
C ALA A 99 -6.01 13.33 -1.30
N TRP A 100 -5.04 13.19 -2.21
CA TRP A 100 -3.67 12.82 -1.85
C TRP A 100 -3.05 13.81 -0.87
N THR A 101 -2.55 13.33 0.25
CA THR A 101 -1.68 14.15 1.11
C THR A 101 -0.26 14.22 0.52
N PRO A 102 0.58 15.20 0.90
CA PRO A 102 1.98 15.24 0.44
C PRO A 102 2.75 13.95 0.75
N ALA A 103 2.52 13.33 1.91
CA ALA A 103 3.14 12.05 2.27
C ALA A 103 2.71 10.92 1.33
N LEU A 104 1.41 10.79 1.09
CA LEU A 104 0.86 9.77 0.19
C LEU A 104 1.35 9.94 -1.25
N ALA A 105 1.45 11.17 -1.74
CA ALA A 105 1.99 11.46 -3.07
C ALA A 105 3.47 11.03 -3.18
N ARG A 106 4.31 11.35 -2.18
CA ARG A 106 5.72 10.92 -2.14
C ARG A 106 5.84 9.39 -2.15
N ILE A 107 5.02 8.69 -1.34
CA ILE A 107 5.03 7.22 -1.30
C ILE A 107 4.58 6.65 -2.65
N ARG A 108 3.47 7.14 -3.22
CA ARG A 108 2.97 6.72 -4.53
C ARG A 108 4.03 6.84 -5.61
N ASP A 109 4.68 8.00 -5.69
CA ASP A 109 5.68 8.27 -6.73
C ASP A 109 6.88 7.30 -6.62
N ARG A 110 7.35 7.00 -5.40
CA ARG A 110 8.37 5.98 -5.14
C ARG A 110 7.90 4.59 -5.54
N VAL A 111 6.69 4.22 -5.17
CA VAL A 111 6.09 2.90 -5.49
C VAL A 111 5.94 2.73 -7.00
N GLN A 112 5.51 3.76 -7.74
CA GLN A 112 5.40 3.74 -9.20
C GLN A 112 6.77 3.53 -9.87
N VAL A 113 7.82 4.17 -9.37
CA VAL A 113 9.19 3.99 -9.89
C VAL A 113 9.67 2.55 -9.66
N LEU A 114 9.46 1.99 -8.47
CA LEU A 114 9.93 0.64 -8.13
C LEU A 114 9.14 -0.46 -8.84
N SER A 115 7.83 -0.30 -8.95
CA SER A 115 6.95 -1.31 -9.55
C SER A 115 6.84 -1.23 -11.07
N GLY A 116 7.16 -0.06 -11.66
CA GLY A 116 6.90 0.23 -13.08
C GLY A 116 5.42 0.41 -13.43
N ALA A 117 4.52 0.44 -12.42
CA ALA A 117 3.08 0.56 -12.60
C ALA A 117 2.56 1.93 -12.16
N ARG A 118 1.35 2.29 -12.60
CA ARG A 118 0.66 3.52 -12.20
C ARG A 118 -0.45 3.20 -11.20
N PHE A 119 -0.70 4.14 -10.28
CA PHE A 119 -1.73 4.01 -9.25
C PHE A 119 -2.46 5.34 -9.09
N ASN A 120 -3.79 5.26 -9.00
CA ASN A 120 -4.67 6.41 -8.80
C ASN A 120 -5.45 6.35 -7.48
N ALA A 121 -5.27 5.29 -6.71
CA ALA A 121 -5.95 5.12 -5.42
C ALA A 121 -5.08 4.33 -4.43
N VAL A 122 -5.32 4.54 -3.13
CA VAL A 122 -4.67 3.83 -2.04
C VAL A 122 -5.64 3.59 -0.89
N LEU A 123 -5.76 2.32 -0.49
CA LEU A 123 -6.40 1.93 0.76
C LEU A 123 -5.36 1.85 1.87
N LEU A 124 -5.58 2.60 2.93
CA LEU A 124 -4.76 2.57 4.12
C LEU A 124 -5.44 1.70 5.19
N ASN A 125 -4.65 0.85 5.83
CA ASN A 125 -5.08 0.03 6.96
C ASN A 125 -4.15 0.29 8.15
N LEU A 126 -4.69 0.73 9.29
CA LEU A 126 -3.97 0.83 10.54
C LEU A 126 -4.33 -0.35 11.43
N TYR A 127 -3.36 -1.23 11.64
CA TYR A 127 -3.41 -2.32 12.61
C TYR A 127 -2.81 -1.82 13.91
N ARG A 128 -3.62 -1.70 14.97
CA ARG A 128 -3.24 -1.10 16.26
C ARG A 128 -2.35 -2.01 17.10
N ASP A 129 -2.59 -3.32 16.97
CA ASP A 129 -1.86 -4.37 17.68
C ASP A 129 -2.08 -5.75 17.04
N GLY A 130 -1.70 -6.83 17.73
CA GLY A 130 -1.87 -8.20 17.24
C GLY A 130 -3.32 -8.68 17.12
N ARG A 131 -4.31 -8.02 17.74
CA ARG A 131 -5.73 -8.35 17.65
C ARG A 131 -6.35 -7.85 16.34
N ASP A 132 -5.71 -6.88 15.68
CA ASP A 132 -6.09 -6.42 14.36
C ASP A 132 -5.51 -7.32 13.26
N GLY A 133 -6.23 -7.46 12.16
CA GLY A 133 -5.85 -8.31 11.05
C GLY A 133 -6.76 -8.17 9.85
N MET A 134 -6.41 -8.90 8.78
CA MET A 134 -7.17 -9.01 7.55
C MET A 134 -7.38 -10.48 7.23
N GLY A 135 -8.63 -10.88 7.00
CA GLY A 135 -8.98 -12.24 6.60
C GLY A 135 -8.48 -12.59 5.19
N TRP A 136 -8.67 -13.84 4.79
CA TRP A 136 -8.32 -14.32 3.46
C TRP A 136 -9.18 -13.64 2.40
N HIS A 137 -8.54 -12.97 1.43
CA HIS A 137 -9.17 -12.28 0.31
C HIS A 137 -8.19 -12.20 -0.87
N ALA A 138 -8.65 -11.75 -2.00
CA ALA A 138 -7.87 -11.24 -3.12
C ALA A 138 -8.39 -9.86 -3.48
N ASP A 139 -7.56 -9.07 -4.14
CA ASP A 139 -7.95 -7.79 -4.73
C ASP A 139 -8.32 -8.05 -6.21
N ASP A 140 -9.51 -8.63 -6.43
CA ASP A 140 -10.01 -9.09 -7.73
C ASP A 140 -11.34 -8.44 -8.14
N GLU A 141 -11.62 -7.26 -7.61
CA GLU A 141 -12.80 -6.49 -7.94
C GLU A 141 -12.77 -6.02 -9.41
N PRO A 142 -13.93 -6.00 -10.10
CA PRO A 142 -14.00 -5.66 -11.53
C PRO A 142 -13.39 -4.31 -11.90
N GLU A 143 -13.45 -3.33 -10.98
CA GLU A 143 -12.90 -1.99 -11.15
C GLU A 143 -11.37 -1.98 -11.27
N LEU A 144 -10.70 -3.04 -10.85
CA LEU A 144 -9.23 -3.16 -10.90
C LEU A 144 -8.74 -3.75 -12.23
N GLY A 145 -9.66 -4.23 -13.07
CA GLY A 145 -9.33 -4.90 -14.34
C GLY A 145 -8.88 -6.36 -14.18
N PRO A 146 -8.52 -7.01 -15.30
CA PRO A 146 -8.33 -8.47 -15.32
C PRO A 146 -7.08 -8.95 -14.57
N ASN A 147 -5.97 -8.21 -14.62
CA ASN A 147 -4.71 -8.60 -13.99
C ASN A 147 -4.12 -7.39 -13.24
N PRO A 148 -4.71 -7.02 -12.11
CA PRO A 148 -4.31 -5.80 -11.42
C PRO A 148 -2.92 -5.93 -10.80
N VAL A 149 -2.14 -4.84 -10.90
CA VAL A 149 -0.93 -4.67 -10.10
C VAL A 149 -1.33 -4.08 -8.76
N ILE A 150 -1.04 -4.80 -7.69
CA ILE A 150 -1.31 -4.40 -6.32
C ILE A 150 0.02 -4.15 -5.61
N ALA A 151 0.24 -2.92 -5.17
CA ALA A 151 1.47 -2.55 -4.47
C ALA A 151 1.19 -2.24 -3.00
N SER A 152 1.81 -3.00 -2.10
CA SER A 152 1.55 -2.98 -0.66
C SER A 152 2.78 -2.50 0.10
N VAL A 153 2.75 -1.28 0.63
CA VAL A 153 3.78 -0.71 1.51
C VAL A 153 3.47 -1.02 2.97
N SER A 154 4.49 -1.38 3.74
CA SER A 154 4.39 -1.65 5.18
C SER A 154 5.24 -0.68 5.98
N LEU A 155 4.63 0.04 6.92
CA LEU A 155 5.29 0.96 7.84
C LEU A 155 4.94 0.58 9.29
N GLY A 156 5.90 0.68 10.21
CA GLY A 156 5.72 0.33 11.61
C GLY A 156 6.07 -1.13 11.90
N ALA A 157 5.29 -1.81 12.74
CA ALA A 157 5.61 -3.16 13.19
C ALA A 157 5.58 -4.19 12.05
N THR A 158 6.54 -5.11 12.07
CA THR A 158 6.56 -6.26 11.14
C THR A 158 5.36 -7.17 11.41
N ARG A 159 4.60 -7.49 10.37
CA ARG A 159 3.50 -8.46 10.44
C ARG A 159 3.72 -9.57 9.43
N ARG A 160 3.29 -10.76 9.78
CA ARG A 160 3.23 -11.89 8.87
C ARG A 160 2.15 -11.63 7.81
N PHE A 161 2.51 -11.78 6.55
CA PHE A 161 1.62 -11.76 5.40
C PHE A 161 1.60 -13.18 4.82
N CYS A 162 0.43 -13.75 4.72
CA CYS A 162 0.25 -15.12 4.29
C CYS A 162 -0.40 -15.15 2.91
N LEU A 163 0.14 -15.99 2.02
CA LEU A 163 -0.43 -16.32 0.73
C LEU A 163 -0.82 -17.80 0.71
N ARG A 164 -1.94 -18.13 0.07
CA ARG A 164 -2.34 -19.50 -0.21
C ARG A 164 -2.99 -19.60 -1.59
N HIS A 165 -2.65 -20.63 -2.32
CA HIS A 165 -3.28 -20.86 -3.62
C HIS A 165 -4.74 -21.33 -3.45
N ARG A 166 -5.67 -20.82 -4.30
CA ARG A 166 -7.11 -21.11 -4.18
C ARG A 166 -7.42 -22.60 -4.37
N ARG A 167 -6.74 -23.27 -5.32
CA ARG A 167 -6.97 -24.67 -5.69
C ARG A 167 -5.94 -25.63 -5.08
N ARG A 168 -4.67 -25.26 -5.09
CA ARG A 168 -3.55 -26.06 -4.60
C ARG A 168 -3.28 -25.77 -3.13
N LYS A 169 -3.88 -26.56 -2.24
CA LYS A 169 -3.80 -26.35 -0.77
C LYS A 169 -2.41 -26.57 -0.20
N ASP A 170 -1.56 -27.28 -0.91
CA ASP A 170 -0.14 -27.49 -0.60
C ASP A 170 0.71 -26.25 -0.83
N LEU A 171 0.27 -25.35 -1.72
CA LEU A 171 0.99 -24.11 -2.04
C LEU A 171 0.60 -22.97 -1.09
N LYS A 172 1.55 -22.64 -0.24
CA LYS A 172 1.43 -21.55 0.75
C LYS A 172 2.76 -20.85 0.88
N LEU A 173 2.72 -19.56 1.14
CA LEU A 173 3.90 -18.75 1.41
C LEU A 173 3.59 -17.77 2.55
N ASP A 174 4.47 -17.74 3.53
CA ASP A 174 4.42 -16.78 4.64
C ASP A 174 5.61 -15.83 4.55
N LEU A 175 5.34 -14.53 4.54
CA LEU A 175 6.33 -13.47 4.41
C LEU A 175 6.28 -12.55 5.61
N PRO A 176 7.40 -12.25 6.26
CA PRO A 176 7.48 -11.09 7.13
C PRO A 176 7.50 -9.83 6.25
N LEU A 177 6.59 -8.89 6.48
CA LEU A 177 6.64 -7.58 5.85
C LEU A 177 7.20 -6.55 6.84
N PRO A 178 8.50 -6.23 6.76
CA PRO A 178 9.15 -5.32 7.68
C PRO A 178 8.81 -3.85 7.42
N HIS A 179 9.24 -3.00 8.35
CA HIS A 179 9.16 -1.55 8.22
C HIS A 179 9.89 -1.04 6.97
N GLY A 180 9.21 -0.23 6.16
CA GLY A 180 9.76 0.33 4.92
C GLY A 180 9.75 -0.65 3.73
N SER A 181 9.10 -1.82 3.85
CA SER A 181 9.01 -2.78 2.75
C SER A 181 7.89 -2.45 1.76
N LEU A 182 8.06 -2.94 0.52
CA LEU A 182 7.07 -2.91 -0.55
C LEU A 182 6.93 -4.33 -1.11
N LEU A 183 5.71 -4.83 -1.15
CA LEU A 183 5.33 -6.05 -1.87
C LEU A 183 4.47 -5.66 -3.06
N CYS A 184 4.89 -6.04 -4.28
CA CYS A 184 4.06 -5.97 -5.48
C CYS A 184 3.57 -7.35 -5.86
N MET A 185 2.29 -7.47 -6.16
CA MET A 185 1.65 -8.66 -6.74
C MET A 185 1.10 -8.27 -8.10
N SER A 186 1.36 -9.08 -9.13
CA SER A 186 0.99 -8.80 -10.53
C SER A 186 0.57 -10.07 -11.28
N GLY A 187 0.36 -9.95 -12.57
CA GLY A 187 -0.09 -11.07 -13.39
C GLY A 187 -1.40 -11.69 -12.88
N GLU A 188 -1.50 -12.99 -12.90
CA GLU A 188 -2.70 -13.72 -12.47
C GLU A 188 -2.78 -13.96 -10.95
N THR A 189 -1.91 -13.32 -10.15
CA THR A 189 -1.82 -13.56 -8.70
C THR A 189 -3.17 -13.42 -8.01
N GLN A 190 -3.97 -12.38 -8.34
CA GLN A 190 -5.25 -12.15 -7.66
C GLN A 190 -6.32 -13.18 -8.05
N HIS A 191 -6.17 -13.85 -9.18
CA HIS A 191 -7.06 -14.95 -9.61
C HIS A 191 -6.78 -16.26 -8.89
N HIS A 192 -5.51 -16.54 -8.64
CA HIS A 192 -5.08 -17.86 -8.14
C HIS A 192 -4.73 -17.87 -6.66
N TRP A 193 -4.40 -16.74 -6.06
CA TRP A 193 -3.94 -16.65 -4.69
C TRP A 193 -4.88 -15.81 -3.82
N LEU A 194 -5.06 -16.25 -2.60
CA LEU A 194 -5.63 -15.47 -1.50
C LEU A 194 -4.51 -15.04 -0.58
N HIS A 195 -4.68 -13.86 0.02
CA HIS A 195 -3.74 -13.35 1.01
C HIS A 195 -4.43 -12.88 2.28
N ALA A 196 -3.66 -12.81 3.38
CA ALA A 196 -4.18 -12.44 4.71
C ALA A 196 -3.08 -11.83 5.58
N VAL A 197 -3.49 -11.02 6.55
CA VAL A 197 -2.66 -10.61 7.70
C VAL A 197 -3.31 -11.21 8.94
N PRO A 198 -2.85 -12.38 9.41
CA PRO A 198 -3.48 -13.07 10.53
C PRO A 198 -3.28 -12.30 11.83
N LYS A 199 -4.26 -12.42 12.73
CA LYS A 199 -4.11 -11.96 14.11
C LYS A 199 -2.99 -12.73 14.81
N THR A 200 -2.38 -12.10 15.81
CA THR A 200 -1.34 -12.74 16.62
C THR A 200 -1.53 -12.43 18.10
N ARG A 201 -1.10 -13.35 18.95
CA ARG A 201 -1.02 -13.14 20.40
C ARG A 201 0.33 -12.59 20.84
N LEU A 202 1.32 -12.56 19.94
CA LEU A 202 2.60 -11.94 20.22
C LEU A 202 2.42 -10.43 20.40
N PRO A 203 3.13 -9.81 21.33
CA PRO A 203 3.13 -8.36 21.47
C PRO A 203 3.74 -7.73 20.21
N VAL A 204 2.93 -6.94 19.50
CA VAL A 204 3.35 -6.20 18.30
C VAL A 204 2.80 -4.78 18.37
N GLY A 205 3.58 -3.83 17.89
CA GLY A 205 3.18 -2.43 17.79
C GLY A 205 2.23 -2.14 16.63
N GLU A 206 1.96 -0.86 16.42
CA GLU A 206 1.14 -0.38 15.31
C GLU A 206 1.82 -0.60 13.95
N ARG A 207 1.02 -0.90 12.94
CA ARG A 207 1.44 -1.01 11.54
C ARG A 207 0.46 -0.27 10.65
N VAL A 208 0.98 0.60 9.80
CA VAL A 208 0.24 1.17 8.66
C VAL A 208 0.60 0.37 7.42
N ASN A 209 -0.43 -0.08 6.71
CA ASN A 209 -0.29 -0.68 5.39
C ASN A 209 -0.99 0.21 4.36
N LEU A 210 -0.31 0.46 3.25
CA LEU A 210 -0.84 1.20 2.11
C LEU A 210 -0.95 0.26 0.93
N THR A 211 -2.15 0.02 0.43
CA THR A 211 -2.39 -0.82 -0.74
C THR A 211 -2.79 0.06 -1.92
N PHE A 212 -1.84 0.27 -2.83
CA PHE A 212 -2.00 1.07 -4.05
C PHE A 212 -2.64 0.25 -5.14
N ARG A 213 -3.57 0.86 -5.86
CA ARG A 213 -4.35 0.26 -6.96
C ARG A 213 -4.53 1.25 -8.11
N LEU A 214 -4.72 0.72 -9.31
CA LEU A 214 -5.26 1.48 -10.43
C LEU A 214 -6.73 1.11 -10.58
N VAL A 215 -7.61 2.04 -10.20
CA VAL A 215 -9.06 1.88 -10.28
C VAL A 215 -9.54 2.50 -11.59
N THR A 216 -10.40 1.81 -12.33
CA THR A 216 -11.06 2.39 -13.51
C THR A 216 -11.99 3.51 -13.05
N LEU A 217 -11.78 4.72 -13.58
CA LEU A 217 -12.62 5.87 -13.26
C LEU A 217 -14.03 5.68 -13.85
N ARG A 218 -15.04 6.00 -13.08
CA ARG A 218 -16.44 6.02 -13.51
C ARG A 218 -16.89 7.43 -13.81
#